data_fe6b705f6a6073ff0237db9534f61df8
#
_entry.id   fe6b705f6a6073ff0237db9534f61df8
#
_cell.length_a   1.000
_cell.length_b   1.000
_cell.length_c   1.000
_cell.angle_alpha   90.00
_cell.angle_beta   90.00
_cell.angle_gamma   90.00
#
_symmetry.space_group_name_H-M   'P 1'
#
loop_
_entity.id
_entity.type
_entity.pdbx_description
1 polymer ?
#
loop_
_entity_poly.entity_id
_entity_poly.type
_entity_poly.pdbx_seq_one_letter_code
_entity_poly.pdbx_strand_id
1 'polypeptide(L)'
;VLKDIKAKYPDIDVVVGNIATGEAAKFLVEAGADGVKVGIGPGSICTTRVIAGVGVPQLSAVYDVAKALKGTGVPLIADGGIRYSGDIVKALAAGAYSVMLGGMLAGVEESPGETIIFNGRKYKSYRGMGSLEAMEKGSKDRYFQANETDTKKLVPEGIAARVPFKGCLLYTSPSP
;
A
#
# COMPACT_ATOMS: atom_id res chain seq x y z
N VAL A 1 13.93 4.83 -14.82
CA VAL A 1 13.74 3.48 -14.23
C VAL A 1 12.70 2.69 -15.01
N LEU A 2 11.38 3.08 -15.04
CA LEU A 2 10.35 2.29 -15.74
C LEU A 2 10.72 2.03 -17.21
N LYS A 3 11.03 3.08 -17.97
CA LYS A 3 11.43 2.96 -19.37
C LYS A 3 12.66 2.07 -19.56
N ASP A 4 13.61 2.13 -18.66
CA ASP A 4 14.83 1.30 -18.73
C ASP A 4 14.53 -0.18 -18.47
N ILE A 5 13.62 -0.45 -17.51
CA ILE A 5 13.15 -1.82 -17.24
C ILE A 5 12.42 -2.38 -18.46
N LYS A 6 11.46 -1.64 -19.02
CA LYS A 6 10.69 -2.08 -20.19
C LYS A 6 11.57 -2.22 -21.44
N ALA A 7 12.59 -1.39 -21.60
CA ALA A 7 13.55 -1.54 -22.70
C ALA A 7 14.42 -2.80 -22.58
N LYS A 8 14.81 -3.16 -21.34
CA LYS A 8 15.65 -4.33 -21.08
C LYS A 8 14.86 -5.64 -20.98
N TYR A 9 13.63 -5.55 -20.47
CA TYR A 9 12.76 -6.70 -20.20
C TYR A 9 11.33 -6.41 -20.71
N PRO A 10 11.11 -6.43 -22.03
CA PRO A 10 9.83 -6.02 -22.63
C PRO A 10 8.65 -6.92 -22.22
N ASP A 11 8.91 -8.20 -21.95
CA ASP A 11 7.89 -9.21 -21.64
C ASP A 11 7.50 -9.24 -20.15
N ILE A 12 8.14 -8.41 -19.29
CA ILE A 12 7.81 -8.35 -17.88
C ILE A 12 6.79 -7.24 -17.64
N ASP A 13 5.67 -7.57 -17.01
CA ASP A 13 4.70 -6.60 -16.54
C ASP A 13 5.24 -5.79 -15.36
N VAL A 14 5.12 -4.47 -15.45
CA VAL A 14 5.61 -3.55 -14.43
C VAL A 14 4.45 -2.73 -13.87
N VAL A 15 4.11 -3.00 -12.60
CA VAL A 15 3.15 -2.19 -11.83
C VAL A 15 3.89 -1.09 -11.09
N VAL A 16 3.48 0.15 -11.31
CA VAL A 16 4.16 1.33 -10.74
C VAL A 16 3.25 2.10 -9.77
N GLY A 17 3.84 2.76 -8.82
CA GLY A 17 3.11 3.55 -7.81
C GLY A 17 3.98 3.93 -6.60
N ASN A 18 3.42 4.56 -5.59
CA ASN A 18 2.01 4.90 -5.52
C ASN A 18 1.76 6.31 -6.08
N ILE A 19 0.59 6.48 -6.67
CA ILE A 19 0.13 7.75 -7.22
C ILE A 19 -1.22 8.13 -6.60
N ALA A 20 -1.66 9.36 -6.83
CA ALA A 20 -2.95 9.86 -6.33
C ALA A 20 -3.73 10.69 -7.36
N THR A 21 -3.20 10.90 -8.56
CA THR A 21 -3.82 11.77 -9.58
C THR A 21 -3.89 11.09 -10.95
N GLY A 22 -4.91 11.45 -11.71
CA GLY A 22 -5.07 10.97 -13.08
C GLY A 22 -3.95 11.45 -14.02
N GLU A 23 -3.39 12.63 -13.75
CA GLU A 23 -2.25 13.15 -14.51
C GLU A 23 -1.02 12.26 -14.38
N ALA A 24 -0.68 11.86 -13.13
CA ALA A 24 0.41 10.93 -12.86
C ALA A 24 0.16 9.57 -13.53
N ALA A 25 -1.09 9.09 -13.55
CA ALA A 25 -1.44 7.84 -14.21
C ALA A 25 -1.17 7.90 -15.72
N LYS A 26 -1.60 8.95 -16.39
CA LYS A 26 -1.34 9.15 -17.84
C LYS A 26 0.14 9.16 -18.15
N PHE A 27 0.93 9.90 -17.37
CA PHE A 27 2.37 9.97 -17.53
C PHE A 27 3.04 8.59 -17.41
N LEU A 28 2.58 7.76 -16.44
CA LEU A 28 3.13 6.42 -16.24
C LEU A 28 2.72 5.45 -17.35
N VAL A 29 1.49 5.54 -17.84
CA VAL A 29 1.03 4.73 -19.00
C VAL A 29 1.83 5.06 -20.25
N GLU A 30 2.05 6.34 -20.54
CA GLU A 30 2.91 6.79 -21.64
C GLU A 30 4.35 6.32 -21.49
N ALA A 31 4.81 6.12 -20.26
CA ALA A 31 6.13 5.57 -19.96
C ALA A 31 6.21 4.05 -20.06
N GLY A 32 5.09 3.35 -20.29
CA GLY A 32 5.01 1.89 -20.48
C GLY A 32 4.61 1.09 -19.24
N ALA A 33 3.87 1.70 -18.30
CA ALA A 33 3.33 0.95 -17.15
C ALA A 33 2.24 -0.02 -17.58
N ASP A 34 2.30 -1.26 -17.08
CA ASP A 34 1.29 -2.30 -17.31
C ASP A 34 0.18 -2.27 -16.23
N GLY A 35 0.44 -1.63 -15.11
CA GLY A 35 -0.52 -1.37 -14.05
C GLY A 35 -0.08 -0.20 -13.16
N VAL A 36 -1.03 0.43 -12.49
CA VAL A 36 -0.73 1.51 -11.54
C VAL A 36 -1.31 1.24 -10.16
N LYS A 37 -0.61 1.65 -9.12
CA LYS A 37 -1.05 1.50 -7.74
C LYS A 37 -1.34 2.86 -7.10
N VAL A 38 -2.55 3.01 -6.55
CA VAL A 38 -3.12 4.29 -6.09
C VAL A 38 -3.23 4.30 -4.59
N GLY A 39 -2.65 5.31 -3.96
CA GLY A 39 -2.77 5.55 -2.53
C GLY A 39 -1.53 6.23 -1.95
N ILE A 40 -1.70 7.44 -1.47
CA ILE A 40 -0.67 8.21 -0.77
C ILE A 40 -1.10 8.41 0.67
N GLY A 41 -0.51 7.62 1.56
CA GLY A 41 -0.70 7.69 3.00
C GLY A 41 -2.06 7.25 3.56
N PRO A 42 -2.93 6.43 2.89
CA PRO A 42 -4.21 6.03 3.46
C PRO A 42 -4.11 4.87 4.45
N GLY A 43 -2.98 4.17 4.52
CA GLY A 43 -2.78 3.00 5.37
C GLY A 43 -2.89 3.33 6.87
N SER A 44 -3.42 2.37 7.66
CA SER A 44 -3.66 2.56 9.10
C SER A 44 -2.38 2.78 9.94
N ILE A 45 -1.24 2.32 9.44
CA ILE A 45 0.09 2.45 10.07
C ILE A 45 0.97 3.47 9.36
N CYS A 46 0.44 4.16 8.34
CA CYS A 46 1.13 5.20 7.60
C CYS A 46 0.90 6.56 8.27
N THR A 47 1.97 7.33 8.47
CA THR A 47 1.93 8.68 9.02
C THR A 47 2.37 9.75 8.02
N THR A 48 2.53 9.42 6.75
CA THR A 48 2.93 10.36 5.68
C THR A 48 2.04 11.61 5.66
N ARG A 49 0.73 11.44 5.80
CA ARG A 49 -0.22 12.56 5.81
C ARG A 49 -0.02 13.52 6.98
N VAL A 50 0.49 13.02 8.11
CA VAL A 50 0.75 13.82 9.31
C VAL A 50 2.15 14.42 9.25
N ILE A 51 3.15 13.64 8.90
CA ILE A 51 4.57 14.03 8.91
C ILE A 51 4.93 14.91 7.72
N ALA A 52 4.54 14.49 6.51
CA ALA A 52 4.84 15.21 5.27
C ALA A 52 3.70 16.14 4.82
N GLY A 53 2.50 16.03 5.40
CA GLY A 53 1.33 16.81 5.01
C GLY A 53 0.80 16.48 3.60
N VAL A 54 1.18 15.33 3.05
CA VAL A 54 0.86 14.92 1.68
C VAL A 54 -0.20 13.82 1.70
N GLY A 55 -1.20 13.94 0.84
CA GLY A 55 -2.22 12.91 0.67
C GLY A 55 -3.45 13.42 -0.08
N VAL A 56 -4.21 12.47 -0.60
CA VAL A 56 -5.50 12.71 -1.28
C VAL A 56 -6.51 11.73 -0.67
N PRO A 57 -7.79 12.12 -0.47
CA PRO A 57 -8.82 11.18 -0.06
C PRO A 57 -8.86 9.97 -1.01
N GLN A 58 -8.78 8.75 -0.44
CA GLN A 58 -8.46 7.56 -1.24
C GLN A 58 -9.49 7.28 -2.35
N LEU A 59 -10.78 7.40 -2.04
CA LEU A 59 -11.83 7.14 -3.04
C LEU A 59 -11.77 8.16 -4.18
N SER A 60 -11.47 9.42 -3.88
CA SER A 60 -11.30 10.47 -4.89
C SER A 60 -10.08 10.20 -5.78
N ALA A 61 -8.96 9.75 -5.18
CA ALA A 61 -7.77 9.37 -5.94
C ALA A 61 -8.04 8.18 -6.87
N VAL A 62 -8.72 7.14 -6.38
CA VAL A 62 -9.11 5.98 -7.19
C VAL A 62 -10.01 6.39 -8.36
N TYR A 63 -11.01 7.21 -8.10
CA TYR A 63 -11.95 7.68 -9.14
C TYR A 63 -11.25 8.55 -10.20
N ASP A 64 -10.39 9.48 -9.79
CA ASP A 64 -9.65 10.35 -10.71
C ASP A 64 -8.71 9.54 -11.62
N VAL A 65 -7.96 8.60 -11.04
CA VAL A 65 -7.08 7.70 -11.79
C VAL A 65 -7.88 6.80 -12.72
N ALA A 66 -8.98 6.18 -12.25
CA ALA A 66 -9.83 5.32 -13.08
C ALA A 66 -10.39 6.06 -14.29
N LYS A 67 -10.83 7.31 -14.09
CA LYS A 67 -11.29 8.19 -15.17
C LYS A 67 -10.19 8.46 -16.19
N ALA A 68 -8.97 8.70 -15.71
CA ALA A 68 -7.81 8.98 -16.57
C ALA A 68 -7.35 7.75 -17.38
N LEU A 69 -7.51 6.55 -16.83
CA LEU A 69 -7.12 5.28 -17.45
C LEU A 69 -8.18 4.71 -18.40
N LYS A 70 -9.35 5.35 -18.49
CA LYS A 70 -10.44 4.85 -19.35
C LYS A 70 -9.98 4.73 -20.81
N GLY A 71 -10.11 3.51 -21.36
CA GLY A 71 -9.71 3.19 -22.73
C GLY A 71 -8.24 2.82 -22.93
N THR A 72 -7.40 2.88 -21.89
CA THR A 72 -5.98 2.49 -22.01
C THR A 72 -5.75 0.99 -21.85
N GLY A 73 -6.68 0.27 -21.22
CA GLY A 73 -6.50 -1.15 -20.86
C GLY A 73 -5.61 -1.37 -19.63
N VAL A 74 -5.01 -0.33 -19.05
CA VAL A 74 -4.12 -0.44 -17.89
C VAL A 74 -4.94 -0.49 -16.59
N PRO A 75 -4.83 -1.56 -15.77
CA PRO A 75 -5.57 -1.69 -14.53
C PRO A 75 -4.98 -0.81 -13.41
N LEU A 76 -5.83 -0.45 -12.45
CA LEU A 76 -5.40 0.19 -11.22
C LEU A 76 -5.66 -0.68 -9.99
N ILE A 77 -4.76 -0.62 -9.02
CA ILE A 77 -4.86 -1.25 -7.72
C ILE A 77 -5.11 -0.16 -6.67
N ALA A 78 -6.23 -0.25 -5.94
CA ALA A 78 -6.49 0.66 -4.81
C ALA A 78 -5.76 0.16 -3.56
N ASP A 79 -4.74 0.90 -3.12
CA ASP A 79 -3.86 0.50 -2.03
C ASP A 79 -4.07 1.36 -0.78
N GLY A 80 -4.55 0.71 0.27
CA GLY A 80 -4.69 1.30 1.59
C GLY A 80 -6.04 1.97 1.88
N GLY A 81 -6.27 2.27 3.16
CA GLY A 81 -7.49 2.90 3.65
C GLY A 81 -8.70 1.98 3.76
N ILE A 82 -8.57 0.70 3.42
CA ILE A 82 -9.64 -0.30 3.47
C ILE A 82 -9.68 -0.91 4.87
N ARG A 83 -10.79 -0.70 5.57
CA ARG A 83 -11.03 -1.18 6.95
C ARG A 83 -12.11 -2.24 7.01
N TYR A 84 -13.09 -2.18 6.12
CA TYR A 84 -14.26 -3.02 6.08
C TYR A 84 -14.48 -3.58 4.67
N SER A 85 -15.21 -4.69 4.55
CA SER A 85 -15.56 -5.27 3.25
C SER A 85 -16.28 -4.30 2.32
N GLY A 86 -17.16 -3.43 2.89
CA GLY A 86 -17.82 -2.37 2.13
C GLY A 86 -16.87 -1.37 1.47
N ASP A 87 -15.68 -1.16 2.03
CA ASP A 87 -14.68 -0.28 1.42
C ASP A 87 -14.05 -0.91 0.17
N ILE A 88 -13.94 -2.25 0.14
CA ILE A 88 -13.54 -2.99 -1.06
C ILE A 88 -14.52 -2.73 -2.19
N VAL A 89 -15.81 -2.89 -1.91
CA VAL A 89 -16.89 -2.65 -2.91
C VAL A 89 -16.86 -1.22 -3.42
N LYS A 90 -16.67 -0.23 -2.55
CA LYS A 90 -16.54 1.18 -2.95
C LYS A 90 -15.35 1.43 -3.86
N ALA A 91 -14.19 0.84 -3.53
CA ALA A 91 -12.98 0.97 -4.36
C ALA A 91 -13.20 0.37 -5.77
N LEU A 92 -13.78 -0.82 -5.84
CA LEU A 92 -14.11 -1.47 -7.12
C LEU A 92 -15.16 -0.68 -7.91
N ALA A 93 -16.20 -0.18 -7.25
CA ALA A 93 -17.23 0.65 -7.88
C ALA A 93 -16.68 1.99 -8.39
N ALA A 94 -15.64 2.54 -7.73
CA ALA A 94 -14.93 3.74 -8.18
C ALA A 94 -13.99 3.49 -9.37
N GLY A 95 -13.82 2.22 -9.80
CA GLY A 95 -13.04 1.84 -10.97
C GLY A 95 -11.72 1.13 -10.67
N ALA A 96 -11.46 0.72 -9.43
CA ALA A 96 -10.33 -0.15 -9.13
C ALA A 96 -10.56 -1.54 -9.76
N TYR A 97 -9.49 -2.12 -10.31
CA TYR A 97 -9.50 -3.50 -10.79
C TYR A 97 -9.29 -4.49 -9.64
N SER A 98 -8.44 -4.12 -8.70
CA SER A 98 -8.16 -4.89 -7.49
C SER A 98 -7.82 -3.97 -6.33
N VAL A 99 -7.72 -4.54 -5.12
CA VAL A 99 -7.39 -3.81 -3.90
C VAL A 99 -6.17 -4.43 -3.21
N MET A 100 -5.36 -3.59 -2.56
CA MET A 100 -4.29 -4.04 -1.68
C MET A 100 -4.71 -3.84 -0.23
N LEU A 101 -4.68 -4.92 0.54
CA LEU A 101 -5.14 -4.96 1.92
C LEU A 101 -3.94 -5.10 2.87
N GLY A 102 -3.84 -4.22 3.84
CA GLY A 102 -2.85 -4.30 4.92
C GLY A 102 -3.51 -4.63 6.25
N GLY A 103 -4.08 -3.62 6.92
CA GLY A 103 -4.64 -3.75 8.26
C GLY A 103 -5.75 -4.80 8.42
N MET A 104 -6.55 -5.06 7.38
CA MET A 104 -7.57 -6.09 7.41
C MET A 104 -7.00 -7.49 7.64
N LEU A 105 -5.83 -7.78 7.05
CA LEU A 105 -5.17 -9.08 7.07
C LEU A 105 -4.00 -9.14 8.07
N ALA A 106 -3.60 -8.02 8.67
CA ALA A 106 -2.44 -7.98 9.55
C ALA A 106 -2.57 -8.85 10.82
N GLY A 107 -3.81 -9.07 11.29
CA GLY A 107 -4.09 -9.86 12.51
C GLY A 107 -4.36 -11.35 12.27
N VAL A 108 -4.38 -11.83 11.03
CA VAL A 108 -4.63 -13.24 10.75
C VAL A 108 -3.41 -14.10 11.04
N GLU A 109 -3.63 -15.39 11.27
CA GLU A 109 -2.56 -16.35 11.62
C GLU A 109 -1.50 -16.43 10.53
N GLU A 110 -1.90 -16.37 9.27
CA GLU A 110 -1.04 -16.45 8.09
C GLU A 110 -0.17 -15.20 7.87
N SER A 111 -0.47 -14.10 8.57
CA SER A 111 0.37 -12.89 8.51
C SER A 111 1.74 -13.14 9.15
N PRO A 112 2.83 -12.62 8.58
CA PRO A 112 4.21 -12.91 9.03
C PRO A 112 4.58 -12.26 10.38
N GLY A 113 3.74 -11.40 10.94
CA GLY A 113 4.00 -10.76 12.24
C GLY A 113 4.04 -11.78 13.39
N GLU A 114 4.86 -11.51 14.40
CA GLU A 114 4.92 -12.33 15.61
C GLU A 114 3.59 -12.31 16.38
N THR A 115 3.21 -13.47 16.93
CA THR A 115 2.07 -13.54 17.85
C THR A 115 2.54 -13.18 19.26
N ILE A 116 1.91 -12.17 19.84
CA ILE A 116 2.25 -11.63 21.15
C ILE A 116 1.06 -11.82 22.10
N ILE A 117 1.31 -12.28 23.32
CA ILE A 117 0.30 -12.31 24.39
C ILE A 117 0.51 -11.07 25.26
N PHE A 118 -0.52 -10.24 25.35
CA PHE A 118 -0.51 -9.03 26.17
C PHE A 118 -1.85 -8.90 26.90
N ASN A 119 -1.78 -8.75 28.24
CA ASN A 119 -2.96 -8.68 29.11
C ASN A 119 -3.99 -9.81 28.82
N GLY A 120 -3.51 -11.05 28.64
CA GLY A 120 -4.35 -12.23 28.41
C GLY A 120 -4.97 -12.32 27.01
N ARG A 121 -4.63 -11.43 26.08
CA ARG A 121 -5.12 -11.42 24.71
C ARG A 121 -4.00 -11.62 23.71
N LYS A 122 -4.33 -12.30 22.59
CA LYS A 122 -3.40 -12.49 21.48
C LYS A 122 -3.42 -11.30 20.55
N TYR A 123 -2.24 -10.88 20.10
CA TYR A 123 -2.00 -9.83 19.11
C TYR A 123 -0.97 -10.31 18.10
N LYS A 124 -0.95 -9.67 16.93
CA LYS A 124 0.13 -9.79 15.94
C LYS A 124 0.90 -8.48 15.89
N SER A 125 2.23 -8.55 15.73
CA SER A 125 3.02 -7.37 15.42
C SER A 125 2.73 -6.94 13.98
N TYR A 126 2.55 -5.65 13.77
CA TYR A 126 2.29 -5.06 12.46
C TYR A 126 3.05 -3.75 12.33
N ARG A 127 3.86 -3.61 11.28
CA ARG A 127 4.67 -2.42 11.06
C ARG A 127 4.48 -1.85 9.65
N GLY A 128 4.50 -0.50 9.55
CA GLY A 128 4.55 0.19 8.27
C GLY A 128 5.94 0.13 7.64
N MET A 129 6.00 0.20 6.33
CA MET A 129 7.27 0.30 5.59
C MET A 129 8.08 1.54 5.98
N GLY A 130 7.43 2.63 6.39
CA GLY A 130 8.03 3.86 6.87
C GLY A 130 8.30 3.88 8.39
N SER A 131 8.10 2.78 9.13
CA SER A 131 8.50 2.69 10.53
C SER A 131 10.02 2.59 10.67
N LEU A 132 10.57 3.02 11.80
CA LEU A 132 12.01 2.92 12.07
C LEU A 132 12.50 1.49 11.91
N GLU A 133 11.77 0.51 12.46
CA GLU A 133 12.12 -0.91 12.42
C GLU A 133 12.15 -1.45 10.96
N ALA A 134 11.31 -0.92 10.08
CA ALA A 134 11.34 -1.31 8.67
C ALA A 134 12.47 -0.61 7.92
N MET A 135 12.74 0.66 8.23
CA MET A 135 13.84 1.43 7.63
C MET A 135 15.21 0.83 7.96
N GLU A 136 15.41 0.36 9.18
CA GLU A 136 16.63 -0.34 9.60
C GLU A 136 16.86 -1.65 8.83
N LYS A 137 15.79 -2.28 8.36
CA LYS A 137 15.81 -3.54 7.58
C LYS A 137 15.78 -3.35 6.06
N GLY A 138 15.92 -2.11 5.56
CA GLY A 138 16.14 -1.83 4.15
C GLY A 138 15.08 -0.98 3.42
N SER A 139 13.99 -0.55 4.07
CA SER A 139 12.94 0.21 3.38
C SER A 139 13.18 1.74 3.31
N LYS A 140 14.31 2.22 3.81
CA LYS A 140 14.63 3.66 3.88
C LYS A 140 14.83 4.34 2.52
N ASP A 141 15.18 3.59 1.49
CA ASP A 141 15.30 4.06 0.10
C ASP A 141 13.97 4.55 -0.47
N ARG A 142 12.86 3.90 -0.11
CA ARG A 142 11.50 4.32 -0.49
C ARG A 142 11.15 5.72 0.03
N TYR A 143 11.78 6.16 1.11
CA TYR A 143 11.53 7.45 1.75
C TYR A 143 12.66 8.46 1.49
N PHE A 144 13.45 8.24 0.43
CA PHE A 144 14.58 9.11 0.02
C PHE A 144 15.66 9.28 1.11
N GLN A 145 15.78 8.30 2.00
CA GLN A 145 16.72 8.32 3.14
C GLN A 145 17.78 7.21 3.03
N ALA A 146 17.99 6.66 1.84
CA ALA A 146 18.94 5.55 1.60
C ALA A 146 20.35 5.84 2.09
N ASN A 147 20.80 7.09 1.95
CA ASN A 147 22.16 7.53 2.30
C ASN A 147 22.35 7.88 3.79
N GLU A 148 21.24 7.92 4.58
CA GLU A 148 21.36 8.21 6.01
C GLU A 148 21.81 6.95 6.77
N THR A 149 22.94 7.06 7.45
CA THR A 149 23.53 5.97 8.23
C THR A 149 23.21 6.07 9.73
N ASP A 150 22.88 7.28 10.20
CA ASP A 150 22.50 7.50 11.58
C ASP A 150 20.99 7.32 11.77
N THR A 151 20.60 6.24 12.44
CA THR A 151 19.19 5.92 12.69
C THR A 151 18.44 7.01 13.45
N LYS A 152 19.14 7.83 14.25
CA LYS A 152 18.56 8.96 14.98
C LYS A 152 18.15 10.13 14.09
N LYS A 153 18.66 10.17 12.87
CA LYS A 153 18.32 11.19 11.86
C LYS A 153 17.24 10.74 10.88
N LEU A 154 16.85 9.47 10.93
CA LEU A 154 15.73 8.98 10.11
C LEU A 154 14.43 9.65 10.54
N VAL A 155 13.66 10.09 9.55
CA VAL A 155 12.31 10.64 9.75
C VAL A 155 11.29 9.58 9.38
N PRO A 156 10.64 8.92 10.36
CA PRO A 156 9.68 7.86 10.06
C PRO A 156 8.37 8.44 9.52
N GLU A 157 7.81 7.78 8.52
CA GLU A 157 6.48 8.03 7.96
C GLU A 157 5.53 6.85 8.21
N GLY A 158 5.80 6.05 9.22
CA GLY A 158 5.00 4.91 9.65
C GLY A 158 5.31 4.49 11.07
N ILE A 159 4.43 3.66 11.61
CA ILE A 159 4.54 3.14 12.97
C ILE A 159 4.60 1.62 12.98
N ALA A 160 5.19 1.05 14.04
CA ALA A 160 4.98 -0.33 14.44
C ALA A 160 3.86 -0.38 15.50
N ALA A 161 2.95 -1.32 15.36
CA ALA A 161 1.79 -1.46 16.22
C ALA A 161 1.48 -2.94 16.50
N ARG A 162 0.61 -3.16 17.49
CA ARG A 162 -0.01 -4.46 17.75
C ARG A 162 -1.44 -4.43 17.23
N VAL A 163 -1.83 -5.45 16.48
CA VAL A 163 -3.22 -5.62 16.01
C VAL A 163 -3.82 -6.85 16.66
N PRO A 164 -5.11 -6.85 16.99
CA PRO A 164 -5.76 -8.02 17.56
C PRO A 164 -5.60 -9.24 16.65
N PHE A 165 -5.30 -10.39 17.26
CA PHE A 165 -5.28 -11.67 16.54
C PHE A 165 -6.71 -12.04 16.12
N LYS A 166 -6.87 -12.38 14.84
CA LYS A 166 -8.18 -12.64 14.22
C LYS A 166 -8.43 -14.13 13.91
N GLY A 167 -7.46 -15.01 14.21
CA GLY A 167 -7.53 -16.40 13.81
C GLY A 167 -7.06 -16.65 12.39
N CYS A 168 -7.33 -17.84 11.88
CA CYS A 168 -6.96 -18.27 10.54
C CYS A 168 -7.92 -17.72 9.50
N LEU A 169 -7.41 -17.14 8.44
CA LEU A 169 -8.23 -16.57 7.33
C LEU A 169 -9.04 -17.66 6.62
N LEU A 170 -8.46 -18.84 6.43
CA LEU A 170 -9.13 -19.97 5.76
C LEU A 170 -10.34 -20.48 6.52
N TYR A 171 -10.33 -20.42 7.87
CA TYR A 171 -11.47 -20.83 8.69
C TYR A 171 -12.51 -19.74 8.93
N THR A 172 -12.11 -18.48 8.79
CA THR A 172 -12.99 -17.32 9.05
C THR A 172 -13.59 -16.72 7.79
N SER A 173 -13.05 -17.08 6.63
CA SER A 173 -13.61 -16.69 5.34
C SER A 173 -14.78 -17.61 5.00
N PRO A 174 -15.95 -17.09 4.60
CA PRO A 174 -17.01 -17.94 4.05
C PRO A 174 -16.43 -18.70 2.85
N SER A 175 -16.59 -20.01 2.86
CA SER A 175 -16.25 -20.85 1.70
C SER A 175 -17.04 -20.35 0.48
N PRO A 176 -16.42 -20.28 -0.71
CA PRO A 176 -17.14 -19.93 -1.93
C PRO A 176 -18.24 -20.92 -2.25
#